data_e90b21d071a7995f29ea744ab8c42a15
#
_entry.id   e90b21d071a7995f29ea744ab8c42a15
#
_cell.length_a   1.000
_cell.length_b   1.000
_cell.length_c   1.000
_cell.angle_alpha   90.00
_cell.angle_beta   90.00
_cell.angle_gamma   90.00
#
_symmetry.space_group_name_H-M   'P 1'
#
loop_
_entity.id
_entity.type
_entity.pdbx_description
1 polymer ?
#
loop_
_entity_poly.entity_id
_entity_poly.type
_entity_poly.pdbx_seq_one_letter_code
_entity_poly.pdbx_strand_id
1 'polypeptide(L)'
;MQATIDLGEPRQNGFEFPVTLAEKYQPWIKDFVGLTEPKRVMLGLLKNPKPCSLLFMGDPGSGKTTMAMKFAEQLPAAHHHVRAQSADIGTLDRIWELCQYYPARGRFHVVHIDEVDGATEKAQLQLLSRMDGTSSLKPMWGGGFERGEVPPIIYIFTCNGRRVNGEMKPPSELLPRFLSRCIVLNFETVPVSQLAMYLSHVWRKENGPERAYSQEYFEYLAEGMGVRDALMRLDSELLAPRSAGDITRILRERETAKRQQEEVIKTSPFLMDDAAAVRLGRQIRAAQLQNASQA
;
A
#
# COMPACT_ATOMS: atom_id res chain seq x y z
N MET A 1 -24.24 43.58 -31.62
CA MET A 1 -24.26 42.17 -32.09
C MET A 1 -23.12 41.45 -31.42
N GLN A 2 -23.37 40.74 -30.32
CA GLN A 2 -22.39 39.87 -29.68
C GLN A 2 -22.49 38.50 -30.40
N ALA A 3 -21.42 38.11 -31.05
CA ALA A 3 -21.29 36.77 -31.60
C ALA A 3 -21.10 35.76 -30.47
N THR A 4 -22.12 34.97 -30.21
CA THR A 4 -22.03 33.81 -29.32
C THR A 4 -21.21 32.75 -30.05
N ILE A 5 -20.02 32.45 -29.56
CA ILE A 5 -19.22 31.32 -30.03
C ILE A 5 -19.90 30.08 -29.48
N ASP A 6 -20.56 29.35 -30.32
CA ASP A 6 -21.09 28.02 -30.07
C ASP A 6 -19.90 27.05 -29.96
N LEU A 7 -19.46 26.80 -28.72
CA LEU A 7 -18.56 25.73 -28.43
C LEU A 7 -19.40 24.44 -28.43
N GLY A 8 -19.59 23.88 -29.63
CA GLY A 8 -20.29 22.62 -29.81
C GLY A 8 -19.84 21.60 -28.78
N GLU A 9 -20.80 20.86 -28.23
CA GLU A 9 -20.54 19.77 -27.29
C GLU A 9 -19.37 18.91 -27.76
N PRO A 10 -18.42 18.55 -26.90
CA PRO A 10 -17.34 17.67 -27.31
C PRO A 10 -17.95 16.38 -27.81
N ARG A 11 -17.80 16.13 -29.11
CA ARG A 11 -18.18 14.85 -29.70
C ARG A 11 -17.45 13.78 -28.94
N GLN A 12 -18.16 13.02 -28.14
CA GLN A 12 -17.73 11.76 -27.56
C GLN A 12 -17.53 10.74 -28.71
N ASN A 13 -16.53 10.94 -29.51
CA ASN A 13 -15.89 9.83 -30.18
C ASN A 13 -15.02 9.16 -29.13
N GLY A 14 -15.70 8.51 -28.18
CA GLY A 14 -15.07 7.87 -27.05
C GLY A 14 -14.31 6.63 -27.50
N PHE A 15 -13.07 6.83 -27.90
CA PHE A 15 -12.10 5.78 -27.73
C PHE A 15 -11.78 5.76 -26.24
N GLU A 16 -12.57 4.98 -25.48
CA GLU A 16 -12.25 4.69 -24.09
C GLU A 16 -10.97 3.85 -24.11
N PHE A 17 -9.88 4.43 -23.64
CA PHE A 17 -8.67 3.64 -23.41
C PHE A 17 -9.01 2.51 -22.44
N PRO A 18 -8.65 1.26 -22.76
CA PRO A 18 -8.91 0.16 -21.86
C PRO A 18 -8.20 0.40 -20.53
N VAL A 19 -8.98 0.43 -19.46
CA VAL A 19 -8.50 0.62 -18.10
C VAL A 19 -7.99 -0.73 -17.59
N THR A 20 -6.90 -0.75 -16.85
CA THR A 20 -6.40 -1.98 -16.25
C THR A 20 -7.43 -2.53 -15.25
N LEU A 21 -7.43 -3.84 -15.01
CA LEU A 21 -8.32 -4.44 -14.01
C LEU A 21 -8.13 -3.82 -12.62
N ALA A 22 -6.90 -3.44 -12.27
CA ALA A 22 -6.63 -2.78 -11.01
C ALA A 22 -7.35 -1.43 -10.87
N GLU A 23 -7.38 -0.62 -11.93
CA GLU A 23 -8.12 0.64 -11.95
C GLU A 23 -9.63 0.43 -11.96
N LYS A 24 -10.11 -0.54 -12.72
CA LYS A 24 -11.54 -0.86 -12.87
C LYS A 24 -12.16 -1.38 -11.59
N TYR A 25 -11.46 -2.23 -10.83
CA TYR A 25 -11.99 -2.97 -9.69
C TYR A 25 -11.65 -2.41 -8.32
N GLN A 26 -10.87 -1.34 -8.27
CA GLN A 26 -10.57 -0.60 -7.02
C GLN A 26 -10.87 0.91 -7.16
N PRO A 27 -12.03 1.30 -7.71
CA PRO A 27 -12.36 2.72 -7.92
C PRO A 27 -12.64 3.45 -6.61
N TRP A 28 -13.09 2.75 -5.55
CA TRP A 28 -13.47 3.33 -4.27
C TRP A 28 -12.76 2.65 -3.11
N ILE A 29 -12.56 3.40 -2.01
CA ILE A 29 -11.93 2.84 -0.80
C ILE A 29 -12.65 1.59 -0.27
N LYS A 30 -13.96 1.54 -0.36
CA LYS A 30 -14.76 0.36 0.06
C LYS A 30 -14.44 -0.91 -0.74
N ASP A 31 -13.99 -0.78 -1.98
CA ASP A 31 -13.79 -1.90 -2.90
C ASP A 31 -12.43 -2.59 -2.75
N PHE A 32 -11.51 -2.00 -1.94
CA PHE A 32 -10.23 -2.64 -1.66
C PHE A 32 -10.43 -4.00 -0.97
N VAL A 33 -9.72 -5.01 -1.43
CA VAL A 33 -9.77 -6.36 -0.85
C VAL A 33 -9.03 -6.37 0.48
N GLY A 34 -9.59 -7.00 1.50
CA GLY A 34 -9.02 -6.98 2.84
C GLY A 34 -8.97 -5.57 3.43
N LEU A 35 -7.82 -5.23 4.06
CA LEU A 35 -7.51 -3.89 4.59
C LEU A 35 -8.62 -3.32 5.49
N THR A 36 -9.18 -4.14 6.39
CA THR A 36 -10.34 -3.78 7.20
C THR A 36 -10.11 -2.51 8.01
N GLU A 37 -9.00 -2.41 8.73
CA GLU A 37 -8.71 -1.26 9.58
C GLU A 37 -8.36 0.01 8.75
N PRO A 38 -7.48 -0.04 7.74
CA PRO A 38 -7.28 1.11 6.86
C PRO A 38 -8.58 1.61 6.23
N LYS A 39 -9.43 0.72 5.71
CA LYS A 39 -10.74 1.10 5.14
C LYS A 39 -11.64 1.79 6.16
N ARG A 40 -11.74 1.24 7.37
CA ARG A 40 -12.56 1.80 8.44
C ARG A 40 -12.16 3.24 8.76
N VAL A 41 -10.85 3.50 8.91
CA VAL A 41 -10.33 4.83 9.22
C VAL A 41 -10.55 5.79 8.05
N MET A 42 -10.22 5.37 6.82
CA MET A 42 -10.35 6.22 5.63
C MET A 42 -11.83 6.57 5.33
N LEU A 43 -12.74 5.60 5.45
CA LEU A 43 -14.18 5.85 5.29
C LEU A 43 -14.72 6.76 6.42
N GLY A 44 -14.19 6.65 7.62
CA GLY A 44 -14.48 7.57 8.73
C GLY A 44 -14.07 9.01 8.41
N LEU A 45 -12.87 9.19 7.86
CA LEU A 45 -12.38 10.51 7.45
C LEU A 45 -13.13 11.09 6.25
N LEU A 46 -13.60 10.26 5.31
CA LEU A 46 -14.48 10.73 4.23
C LEU A 46 -15.82 11.26 4.75
N LYS A 47 -16.36 10.62 5.78
CA LYS A 47 -17.63 11.07 6.41
C LYS A 47 -17.46 12.31 7.27
N ASN A 48 -16.37 12.40 8.01
CA ASN A 48 -16.06 13.50 8.91
C ASN A 48 -14.59 13.90 8.79
N PRO A 49 -14.24 14.67 7.76
CA PRO A 49 -12.88 15.09 7.51
C PRO A 49 -12.33 15.96 8.65
N LYS A 50 -11.13 15.64 9.10
CA LYS A 50 -10.39 16.43 10.10
C LYS A 50 -8.89 16.42 9.80
N PRO A 51 -8.16 17.48 10.18
CA PRO A 51 -6.71 17.51 10.07
C PRO A 51 -6.09 16.32 10.82
N CYS A 52 -5.24 15.59 10.16
CA CYS A 52 -4.50 14.47 10.75
C CYS A 52 -3.32 14.08 9.88
N SER A 53 -2.42 13.30 10.45
CA SER A 53 -1.29 12.69 9.75
C SER A 53 -1.43 11.17 9.80
N LEU A 54 -1.41 10.53 8.65
CA LEU A 54 -1.56 9.10 8.48
C LEU A 54 -0.26 8.51 7.93
N LEU A 55 0.18 7.40 8.46
CA LEU A 55 1.29 6.62 7.90
C LEU A 55 0.77 5.25 7.44
N PHE A 56 0.75 5.03 6.14
CA PHE A 56 0.42 3.76 5.52
C PHE A 56 1.67 2.90 5.44
N MET A 57 1.70 1.82 6.19
CA MET A 57 2.84 0.93 6.29
C MET A 57 2.48 -0.48 5.87
N GLY A 58 3.32 -1.11 5.06
CA GLY A 58 3.07 -2.48 4.60
C GLY A 58 3.99 -2.92 3.48
N ASP A 59 3.83 -4.16 3.03
CA ASP A 59 4.63 -4.73 1.95
C ASP A 59 4.43 -3.97 0.61
N PRO A 60 5.39 -4.00 -0.31
CA PRO A 60 5.19 -3.50 -1.67
C PRO A 60 3.96 -4.13 -2.33
N GLY A 61 3.22 -3.36 -3.12
CA GLY A 61 2.01 -3.85 -3.79
C GLY A 61 0.77 -4.05 -2.91
N SER A 62 0.81 -3.72 -1.61
CA SER A 62 -0.34 -3.83 -0.68
C SER A 62 -1.44 -2.76 -0.88
N GLY A 63 -1.26 -1.82 -1.81
CA GLY A 63 -2.29 -0.83 -2.15
C GLY A 63 -2.19 0.52 -1.42
N LYS A 64 -1.10 0.80 -0.70
CA LYS A 64 -0.88 2.05 0.06
C LYS A 64 -1.08 3.31 -0.79
N THR A 65 -0.25 3.47 -1.81
CA THR A 65 -0.29 4.61 -2.74
C THR A 65 -1.65 4.71 -3.43
N THR A 66 -2.20 3.58 -3.88
CA THR A 66 -3.51 3.53 -4.54
C THR A 66 -4.62 4.02 -3.60
N MET A 67 -4.63 3.57 -2.34
CA MET A 67 -5.64 4.02 -1.36
C MET A 67 -5.49 5.50 -1.03
N ALA A 68 -4.26 6.02 -0.91
CA ALA A 68 -4.01 7.44 -0.70
C ALA A 68 -4.57 8.30 -1.84
N MET A 69 -4.30 7.89 -3.09
CA MET A 69 -4.83 8.58 -4.27
C MET A 69 -6.36 8.53 -4.32
N LYS A 70 -6.96 7.34 -4.12
CA LYS A 70 -8.42 7.18 -4.12
C LYS A 70 -9.11 7.93 -2.99
N PHE A 71 -8.46 8.11 -1.86
CA PHE A 71 -8.97 8.98 -0.80
C PHE A 71 -8.98 10.45 -1.23
N ALA A 72 -7.90 10.93 -1.81
CA ALA A 72 -7.80 12.30 -2.29
C ALA A 72 -8.80 12.60 -3.42
N GLU A 73 -9.10 11.63 -4.28
CA GLU A 73 -10.11 11.74 -5.33
C GLU A 73 -11.55 11.83 -4.76
N GLN A 74 -11.83 11.10 -3.66
CA GLN A 74 -13.15 11.03 -3.04
C GLN A 74 -13.43 12.17 -2.04
N LEU A 75 -12.37 12.79 -1.53
CA LEU A 75 -12.50 13.95 -0.66
C LEU A 75 -12.53 15.24 -1.51
N PRO A 76 -13.45 16.19 -1.27
CA PRO A 76 -13.40 17.49 -1.92
C PRO A 76 -12.21 18.32 -1.39
N ALA A 77 -11.03 18.04 -1.94
CA ALA A 77 -9.74 18.59 -1.50
C ALA A 77 -8.81 18.87 -2.68
N ALA A 78 -7.82 19.74 -2.48
CA ALA A 78 -6.68 19.81 -3.37
C ALA A 78 -5.67 18.71 -2.99
N HIS A 79 -5.23 17.93 -3.97
CA HIS A 79 -4.28 16.85 -3.79
C HIS A 79 -2.88 17.26 -4.25
N HIS A 80 -1.92 17.18 -3.34
CA HIS A 80 -0.50 17.41 -3.59
C HIS A 80 0.23 16.08 -3.39
N HIS A 81 0.72 15.49 -4.48
CA HIS A 81 1.45 14.23 -4.44
C HIS A 81 2.91 14.44 -4.80
N VAL A 82 3.80 13.92 -3.97
CA VAL A 82 5.25 13.96 -4.18
C VAL A 82 5.90 12.67 -3.66
N ARG A 83 6.92 12.19 -4.37
CA ARG A 83 7.77 11.11 -3.86
C ARG A 83 8.80 11.70 -2.91
N ALA A 84 9.09 11.01 -1.80
CA ALA A 84 10.02 11.51 -0.79
C ALA A 84 11.43 11.78 -1.33
N GLN A 85 11.90 11.01 -2.30
CA GLN A 85 13.18 11.24 -2.97
C GLN A 85 13.24 12.58 -3.72
N SER A 86 12.10 13.12 -4.13
CA SER A 86 11.95 14.41 -4.79
C SER A 86 11.43 15.50 -3.83
N ALA A 87 11.19 15.15 -2.56
CA ALA A 87 10.68 16.04 -1.53
C ALA A 87 11.85 16.78 -0.85
N ASP A 88 12.57 17.58 -1.60
CA ASP A 88 13.53 18.52 -1.04
C ASP A 88 12.81 19.66 -0.28
N ILE A 89 13.60 20.43 0.46
CA ILE A 89 13.08 21.54 1.28
C ILE A 89 12.28 22.53 0.41
N GLY A 90 12.77 22.85 -0.79
CA GLY A 90 12.13 23.80 -1.69
C GLY A 90 10.78 23.29 -2.22
N THR A 91 10.68 21.99 -2.53
CA THR A 91 9.43 21.36 -2.94
C THR A 91 8.40 21.34 -1.79
N LEU A 92 8.83 21.00 -0.57
CA LEU A 92 7.97 21.02 0.60
C LEU A 92 7.48 22.42 0.95
N ASP A 93 8.34 23.43 0.84
CA ASP A 93 7.96 24.84 1.07
C ASP A 93 6.94 25.30 0.03
N ARG A 94 7.14 24.97 -1.25
CA ARG A 94 6.19 25.31 -2.32
C ARG A 94 4.81 24.67 -2.09
N ILE A 95 4.76 23.38 -1.70
CA ILE A 95 3.50 22.73 -1.33
C ILE A 95 2.87 23.44 -0.15
N TRP A 96 3.67 23.81 0.84
CA TRP A 96 3.20 24.52 2.01
C TRP A 96 2.62 25.89 1.66
N GLU A 97 3.26 26.64 0.80
CA GLU A 97 2.74 27.93 0.29
C GLU A 97 1.37 27.76 -0.35
N LEU A 98 1.18 26.72 -1.16
CA LEU A 98 -0.13 26.41 -1.75
C LEU A 98 -1.18 26.07 -0.69
N CYS A 99 -0.80 25.37 0.37
CA CYS A 99 -1.69 25.01 1.47
C CYS A 99 -2.11 26.18 2.36
N GLN A 100 -1.51 27.38 2.19
CA GLN A 100 -1.93 28.60 2.90
C GLN A 100 -3.26 29.16 2.39
N TYR A 101 -3.70 28.76 1.21
CA TYR A 101 -4.89 29.26 0.54
C TYR A 101 -5.95 28.17 0.45
N TYR A 102 -7.23 28.54 0.57
CA TYR A 102 -8.30 27.59 0.33
C TYR A 102 -8.25 27.04 -1.10
N PRO A 103 -8.39 25.73 -1.29
CA PRO A 103 -8.38 25.15 -2.61
C PRO A 103 -9.62 25.59 -3.42
N ALA A 104 -9.49 25.64 -4.76
CA ALA A 104 -10.60 25.96 -5.65
C ALA A 104 -11.76 24.96 -5.53
N ARG A 105 -11.48 23.73 -5.12
CA ARG A 105 -12.48 22.69 -4.83
C ARG A 105 -12.33 22.20 -3.39
N GLY A 106 -13.43 22.25 -2.64
CA GLY A 106 -13.46 21.75 -1.27
C GLY A 106 -12.84 22.70 -0.23
N ARG A 107 -12.50 22.14 0.92
CA ARG A 107 -12.00 22.91 2.08
C ARG A 107 -10.70 22.35 2.65
N PHE A 108 -10.21 21.25 2.11
CA PHE A 108 -9.04 20.52 2.61
C PHE A 108 -7.92 20.49 1.59
N HIS A 109 -6.70 20.37 2.09
CA HIS A 109 -5.58 19.90 1.32
C HIS A 109 -5.24 18.47 1.75
N VAL A 110 -4.93 17.61 0.78
CA VAL A 110 -4.33 16.30 1.02
C VAL A 110 -2.90 16.35 0.52
N VAL A 111 -1.94 16.26 1.44
CA VAL A 111 -0.52 16.21 1.11
C VAL A 111 -0.08 14.75 1.21
N HIS A 112 0.17 14.13 0.07
CA HIS A 112 0.57 12.74 -0.05
C HIS A 112 2.07 12.65 -0.38
N ILE A 113 2.84 12.12 0.56
CA ILE A 113 4.28 11.88 0.39
C ILE A 113 4.50 10.37 0.32
N ASP A 114 4.85 9.92 -0.88
CA ASP A 114 5.05 8.50 -1.18
C ASP A 114 6.49 8.09 -0.86
N GLU A 115 6.66 6.88 -0.30
CA GLU A 115 7.97 6.30 0.08
C GLU A 115 8.75 7.19 1.07
N VAL A 116 8.08 7.65 2.14
CA VAL A 116 8.65 8.59 3.13
C VAL A 116 9.90 8.06 3.85
N ASP A 117 10.12 6.76 3.82
CA ASP A 117 11.37 6.10 4.23
C ASP A 117 12.59 6.56 3.42
N GLY A 118 12.39 7.04 2.20
CA GLY A 118 13.43 7.70 1.40
C GLY A 118 13.68 9.19 1.71
N ALA A 119 12.92 9.79 2.64
CA ALA A 119 13.07 11.18 3.00
C ALA A 119 14.31 11.44 3.86
N THR A 120 15.05 12.52 3.56
CA THR A 120 16.16 12.94 4.40
C THR A 120 15.70 13.35 5.80
N GLU A 121 16.59 13.26 6.79
CA GLU A 121 16.27 13.71 8.16
C GLU A 121 15.80 15.17 8.19
N LYS A 122 16.43 16.04 7.38
CA LYS A 122 16.02 17.45 7.28
C LYS A 122 14.60 17.61 6.77
N ALA A 123 14.22 16.83 5.75
CA ALA A 123 12.85 16.83 5.23
C ALA A 123 11.84 16.34 6.27
N GLN A 124 12.17 15.27 7.00
CA GLN A 124 11.31 14.78 8.10
C GLN A 124 11.15 15.83 9.21
N LEU A 125 12.21 16.55 9.58
CA LEU A 125 12.15 17.63 10.57
C LEU A 125 11.28 18.80 10.12
N GLN A 126 11.35 19.16 8.84
CA GLN A 126 10.50 20.19 8.25
C GLN A 126 9.02 19.75 8.26
N LEU A 127 8.73 18.51 7.89
CA LEU A 127 7.39 17.96 7.96
C LEU A 127 6.82 18.00 9.39
N LEU A 128 7.65 17.67 10.41
CA LEU A 128 7.22 17.75 11.80
C LEU A 128 6.68 19.13 12.18
N SER A 129 7.39 20.20 11.80
CA SER A 129 6.97 21.58 12.10
C SER A 129 5.62 21.92 11.44
N ARG A 130 5.31 21.29 10.31
CA ARG A 130 4.05 21.48 9.57
C ARG A 130 2.90 20.67 10.18
N MET A 131 3.20 19.45 10.62
CA MET A 131 2.19 18.55 11.24
C MET A 131 1.72 19.07 12.60
N ASP A 132 2.56 19.75 13.35
CA ASP A 132 2.23 20.28 14.68
C ASP A 132 1.28 21.51 14.66
N GLY A 133 0.87 21.98 13.48
CA GLY A 133 -0.05 23.14 13.35
C GLY A 133 0.54 24.48 13.81
N THR A 134 1.82 24.51 14.21
CA THR A 134 2.53 25.76 14.58
C THR A 134 2.76 26.68 13.39
N SER A 135 2.57 26.15 12.20
CA SER A 135 2.69 26.83 10.93
C SER A 135 1.43 27.60 10.49
N SER A 136 0.41 27.69 11.34
CA SER A 136 -0.78 28.52 11.08
C SER A 136 -0.54 30.03 11.27
N LEU A 137 0.71 30.44 11.41
CA LEU A 137 1.08 31.85 11.49
C LEU A 137 1.27 32.39 10.07
N LYS A 138 0.38 33.30 9.64
CA LYS A 138 0.56 34.03 8.37
C LYS A 138 1.47 35.23 8.60
N PRO A 139 2.46 35.46 7.70
CA PRO A 139 3.22 36.71 7.76
C PRO A 139 2.27 37.89 7.53
N MET A 140 2.35 38.86 8.43
CA MET A 140 1.61 40.14 8.30
C MET A 140 2.40 41.14 7.46
N TRP A 141 1.69 41.94 6.67
CA TRP A 141 2.27 43.12 6.03
C TRP A 141 2.76 44.11 7.11
N GLY A 142 4.05 44.35 7.15
CA GLY A 142 4.65 45.26 8.18
C GLY A 142 5.49 44.55 9.24
N GLY A 143 5.68 43.22 9.12
CA GLY A 143 6.47 42.39 10.03
C GLY A 143 5.65 41.88 11.21
N GLY A 144 5.78 40.60 11.49
CA GLY A 144 5.00 39.87 12.49
C GLY A 144 4.18 38.76 11.88
N PHE A 145 3.58 37.93 12.72
CA PHE A 145 2.76 36.81 12.30
C PHE A 145 1.42 36.84 13.01
N GLU A 146 0.34 36.69 12.27
CA GLU A 146 -1.00 36.57 12.80
C GLU A 146 -1.47 35.10 12.67
N ARG A 147 -2.24 34.64 13.67
CA ARG A 147 -2.93 33.37 13.60
C ARG A 147 -4.05 33.48 12.57
N GLY A 148 -3.74 33.13 11.31
CA GLY A 148 -4.72 33.07 10.25
C GLY A 148 -5.41 31.69 10.25
N GLU A 149 -6.68 31.67 9.81
CA GLU A 149 -7.33 30.41 9.44
C GLU A 149 -6.61 29.82 8.23
N VAL A 150 -5.79 28.81 8.47
CA VAL A 150 -5.16 28.03 7.40
C VAL A 150 -6.08 26.87 7.06
N PRO A 151 -6.29 26.57 5.77
CA PRO A 151 -7.08 25.41 5.37
C PRO A 151 -6.57 24.15 6.06
N PRO A 152 -7.47 23.25 6.51
CA PRO A 152 -7.06 22.03 7.16
C PRO A 152 -6.34 21.10 6.19
N ILE A 153 -5.26 20.47 6.68
CA ILE A 153 -4.42 19.58 5.88
C ILE A 153 -4.54 18.15 6.43
N ILE A 154 -4.70 17.18 5.53
CA ILE A 154 -4.56 15.77 5.82
C ILE A 154 -3.26 15.31 5.19
N TYR A 155 -2.30 14.90 6.01
CA TYR A 155 -1.05 14.32 5.55
C TYR A 155 -1.22 12.81 5.40
N ILE A 156 -0.79 12.26 4.28
CA ILE A 156 -0.73 10.82 4.04
C ILE A 156 0.71 10.49 3.64
N PHE A 157 1.35 9.68 4.43
CA PHE A 157 2.67 9.15 4.18
C PHE A 157 2.57 7.67 3.85
N THR A 158 3.31 7.20 2.87
CA THR A 158 3.45 5.76 2.62
C THR A 158 4.88 5.33 2.88
N CYS A 159 5.08 4.14 3.40
CA CYS A 159 6.39 3.53 3.53
C CYS A 159 6.30 2.01 3.40
N ASN A 160 7.43 1.38 3.06
CA ASN A 160 7.56 -0.05 3.16
C ASN A 160 7.89 -0.42 4.60
N GLY A 161 7.07 -1.29 5.20
CA GLY A 161 7.33 -1.81 6.53
C GLY A 161 8.42 -2.88 6.51
N ARG A 162 9.05 -3.10 7.67
CA ARG A 162 10.00 -4.18 7.88
C ARG A 162 9.39 -5.22 8.82
N ARG A 163 9.43 -6.51 8.42
CA ARG A 163 8.98 -7.59 9.30
C ARG A 163 10.05 -7.94 10.32
N VAL A 164 9.73 -7.85 11.60
CA VAL A 164 10.58 -8.24 12.73
C VAL A 164 9.77 -9.17 13.60
N ASN A 165 10.20 -10.42 13.75
CA ASN A 165 9.46 -11.46 14.48
C ASN A 165 8.00 -11.64 14.04
N GLY A 166 7.74 -11.53 12.73
CA GLY A 166 6.40 -11.63 12.15
C GLY A 166 5.55 -10.36 12.23
N GLU A 167 5.93 -9.38 13.04
CA GLU A 167 5.24 -8.10 13.14
C GLU A 167 5.77 -7.07 12.13
N MET A 168 4.86 -6.28 11.58
CA MET A 168 5.20 -5.16 10.71
C MET A 168 5.67 -3.99 11.56
N LYS A 169 6.90 -3.52 11.33
CA LYS A 169 7.51 -2.38 12.04
C LYS A 169 7.92 -1.28 11.06
N PRO A 170 7.90 -0.02 11.52
CA PRO A 170 8.40 1.10 10.71
C PRO A 170 9.87 0.89 10.32
N PRO A 171 10.29 1.43 9.16
CA PRO A 171 11.69 1.51 8.81
C PRO A 171 12.50 2.30 9.84
N SER A 172 13.78 1.92 10.01
CA SER A 172 14.70 2.58 10.96
C SER A 172 15.05 4.02 10.56
N GLU A 173 14.85 4.35 9.32
CA GLU A 173 15.10 5.65 8.69
C GLU A 173 14.09 6.71 9.16
N LEU A 174 12.92 6.28 9.66
CA LEU A 174 11.91 7.21 10.15
C LEU A 174 12.18 7.61 11.60
N LEU A 175 12.24 8.91 11.84
CA LEU A 175 12.47 9.45 13.17
C LEU A 175 11.34 9.06 14.15
N PRO A 176 11.64 8.63 15.40
CA PRO A 176 10.61 8.28 16.39
C PRO A 176 9.60 9.42 16.63
N ARG A 177 10.07 10.68 16.63
CA ARG A 177 9.21 11.86 16.79
C ARG A 177 8.30 12.10 15.59
N PHE A 178 8.67 11.64 14.38
CA PHE A 178 7.82 11.66 13.20
C PHE A 178 6.70 10.62 13.36
N LEU A 179 7.06 9.39 13.73
CA LEU A 179 6.12 8.30 13.96
C LEU A 179 5.08 8.63 15.03
N SER A 180 5.49 9.30 16.12
CA SER A 180 4.59 9.67 17.22
C SER A 180 3.47 10.65 16.82
N ARG A 181 3.59 11.33 15.69
CA ARG A 181 2.59 12.26 15.16
C ARG A 181 1.68 11.66 14.10
N CYS A 182 1.94 10.41 13.73
CA CYS A 182 1.18 9.71 12.70
C CYS A 182 0.25 8.66 13.30
N ILE A 183 -0.95 8.57 12.76
CA ILE A 183 -1.80 7.40 12.94
C ILE A 183 -1.28 6.33 11.98
N VAL A 184 -0.68 5.30 12.51
CA VAL A 184 -0.11 4.22 11.70
C VAL A 184 -1.22 3.26 11.27
N LEU A 185 -1.33 3.02 9.96
CA LEU A 185 -2.26 2.08 9.36
C LEU A 185 -1.48 0.97 8.67
N ASN A 186 -1.62 -0.25 9.18
CA ASN A 186 -0.94 -1.41 8.64
C ASN A 186 -1.70 -1.95 7.43
N PHE A 187 -1.02 -2.02 6.29
CA PHE A 187 -1.51 -2.63 5.06
C PHE A 187 -1.03 -4.06 5.00
N GLU A 188 -1.78 -4.93 5.65
CA GLU A 188 -1.48 -6.34 5.71
C GLU A 188 -1.66 -7.01 4.34
N THR A 189 -0.87 -8.06 4.11
CA THR A 189 -1.01 -8.87 2.91
C THR A 189 -2.37 -9.58 2.94
N VAL A 190 -3.12 -9.50 1.86
CA VAL A 190 -4.41 -10.19 1.73
C VAL A 190 -4.17 -11.70 1.74
N PRO A 191 -4.91 -12.49 2.54
CA PRO A 191 -4.81 -13.94 2.51
C PRO A 191 -5.08 -14.50 1.11
N VAL A 192 -4.29 -15.51 0.69
CA VAL A 192 -4.38 -16.11 -0.65
C VAL A 192 -5.81 -16.56 -0.97
N SER A 193 -6.50 -17.19 -0.02
CA SER A 193 -7.89 -17.63 -0.21
C SER A 193 -8.86 -16.47 -0.49
N GLN A 194 -8.70 -15.35 0.21
CA GLN A 194 -9.53 -14.17 0.01
C GLN A 194 -9.23 -13.50 -1.32
N LEU A 195 -7.95 -13.41 -1.68
CA LEU A 195 -7.54 -12.87 -2.97
C LEU A 195 -8.01 -13.75 -4.13
N ALA A 196 -7.92 -15.08 -4.00
CA ALA A 196 -8.42 -16.03 -4.99
C ALA A 196 -9.95 -15.91 -5.21
N MET A 197 -10.73 -15.76 -4.14
CA MET A 197 -12.16 -15.49 -4.26
C MET A 197 -12.44 -14.18 -4.99
N TYR A 198 -11.65 -13.16 -4.72
CA TYR A 198 -11.77 -11.88 -5.40
C TYR A 198 -11.43 -12.00 -6.90
N LEU A 199 -10.34 -12.67 -7.26
CA LEU A 199 -9.99 -12.94 -8.65
C LEU A 199 -11.07 -13.73 -9.39
N SER A 200 -11.65 -14.75 -8.75
CA SER A 200 -12.78 -15.51 -9.29
C SER A 200 -14.01 -14.63 -9.56
N HIS A 201 -14.28 -13.67 -8.66
CA HIS A 201 -15.36 -12.71 -8.86
C HIS A 201 -15.10 -11.77 -10.05
N VAL A 202 -13.88 -11.24 -10.15
CA VAL A 202 -13.45 -10.38 -11.27
C VAL A 202 -13.54 -11.15 -12.57
N TRP A 203 -13.03 -12.38 -12.63
CA TRP A 203 -13.10 -13.26 -13.80
C TRP A 203 -14.52 -13.43 -14.34
N ARG A 204 -15.49 -13.70 -13.46
CA ARG A 204 -16.90 -13.84 -13.87
C ARG A 204 -17.48 -12.53 -14.40
N LYS A 205 -17.10 -11.40 -13.83
CA LYS A 205 -17.55 -10.09 -14.29
C LYS A 205 -17.00 -9.69 -15.65
N GLU A 206 -15.76 -10.11 -15.95
CA GLU A 206 -15.13 -9.87 -17.25
C GLU A 206 -15.55 -10.87 -18.33
N ASN A 207 -16.58 -11.68 -18.07
CA ASN A 207 -17.03 -12.74 -18.98
C ASN A 207 -15.88 -13.67 -19.39
N GLY A 208 -15.00 -13.96 -18.45
CA GLY A 208 -13.97 -14.98 -18.65
C GLY A 208 -14.61 -16.27 -19.18
N PRO A 209 -13.90 -17.08 -20.01
CA PRO A 209 -14.45 -18.31 -20.56
C PRO A 209 -15.17 -19.13 -19.49
N GLU A 210 -16.38 -19.63 -19.78
CA GLU A 210 -17.20 -20.44 -18.86
C GLU A 210 -16.51 -21.72 -18.36
N ARG A 211 -15.44 -22.14 -19.01
CA ARG A 211 -14.54 -23.17 -18.49
C ARG A 211 -13.91 -22.64 -17.22
N ALA A 212 -14.63 -22.90 -16.16
CA ALA A 212 -14.29 -22.48 -14.82
C ALA A 212 -12.86 -22.87 -14.50
N TYR A 213 -12.00 -21.86 -14.40
CA TYR A 213 -10.79 -22.05 -13.62
C TYR A 213 -11.20 -22.51 -12.23
N SER A 214 -10.59 -23.59 -11.75
CA SER A 214 -10.87 -24.09 -10.40
C SER A 214 -10.44 -23.04 -9.36
N GLN A 215 -11.02 -23.12 -8.17
CA GLN A 215 -10.60 -22.27 -7.04
C GLN A 215 -9.08 -22.41 -6.77
N GLU A 216 -8.53 -23.60 -6.94
CA GLU A 216 -7.10 -23.89 -6.81
C GLU A 216 -6.24 -23.13 -7.82
N TYR A 217 -6.77 -22.90 -9.03
CA TYR A 217 -6.06 -22.10 -10.03
C TYR A 217 -6.06 -20.62 -9.67
N PHE A 218 -7.15 -20.08 -9.15
CA PHE A 218 -7.15 -18.71 -8.62
C PHE A 218 -6.24 -18.56 -7.41
N GLU A 219 -6.11 -19.56 -6.56
CA GLU A 219 -5.11 -19.57 -5.48
C GLU A 219 -3.68 -19.56 -6.02
N TYR A 220 -3.42 -20.31 -7.09
CA TYR A 220 -2.13 -20.27 -7.78
C TYR A 220 -1.84 -18.88 -8.34
N LEU A 221 -2.81 -18.21 -8.95
CA LEU A 221 -2.64 -16.84 -9.46
C LEU A 221 -2.40 -15.82 -8.33
N ALA A 222 -2.95 -16.07 -7.16
CA ALA A 222 -2.86 -15.20 -5.98
C ALA A 222 -1.59 -15.45 -5.13
N GLU A 223 -0.93 -16.59 -5.28
CA GLU A 223 0.16 -17.03 -4.39
C GLU A 223 1.39 -16.14 -4.50
N GLY A 224 1.82 -15.59 -3.34
CA GLY A 224 2.97 -14.70 -3.26
C GLY A 224 2.78 -13.32 -3.90
N MET A 225 1.54 -12.95 -4.25
CA MET A 225 1.24 -11.73 -4.97
C MET A 225 0.52 -10.69 -4.11
N GLY A 226 0.82 -9.41 -4.39
CA GLY A 226 -0.06 -8.31 -4.01
C GLY A 226 -1.31 -8.27 -4.90
N VAL A 227 -2.32 -7.52 -4.48
CA VAL A 227 -3.61 -7.42 -5.23
C VAL A 227 -3.40 -6.92 -6.66
N ARG A 228 -2.50 -5.93 -6.86
CA ARG A 228 -2.18 -5.40 -8.19
C ARG A 228 -1.59 -6.47 -9.10
N ASP A 229 -0.57 -7.19 -8.61
CA ASP A 229 0.14 -8.19 -9.41
C ASP A 229 -0.77 -9.38 -9.74
N ALA A 230 -1.63 -9.78 -8.80
CA ALA A 230 -2.62 -10.82 -9.00
C ALA A 230 -3.65 -10.41 -10.07
N LEU A 231 -4.11 -9.15 -10.05
CA LEU A 231 -5.01 -8.62 -11.10
C LEU A 231 -4.31 -8.52 -12.46
N MET A 232 -3.03 -8.14 -12.52
CA MET A 232 -2.26 -8.14 -13.77
C MET A 232 -2.09 -9.57 -14.33
N ARG A 233 -1.86 -10.55 -13.47
CA ARG A 233 -1.86 -11.96 -13.90
C ARG A 233 -3.22 -12.40 -14.43
N LEU A 234 -4.31 -12.02 -13.75
CA LEU A 234 -5.65 -12.33 -14.20
C LEU A 234 -5.96 -11.68 -15.55
N ASP A 235 -5.50 -10.44 -15.75
CA ASP A 235 -5.65 -9.72 -17.02
C ASP A 235 -4.95 -10.47 -18.17
N SER A 236 -3.74 -10.99 -17.93
CA SER A 236 -3.04 -11.83 -18.90
C SER A 236 -3.78 -13.13 -19.25
N GLU A 237 -4.47 -13.72 -18.26
CA GLU A 237 -5.30 -14.91 -18.50
C GLU A 237 -6.58 -14.58 -19.29
N LEU A 238 -7.15 -13.39 -19.12
CA LEU A 238 -8.29 -12.92 -19.93
C LEU A 238 -7.90 -12.65 -21.37
N LEU A 239 -6.69 -12.10 -21.59
CA LEU A 239 -6.15 -11.84 -22.92
C LEU A 239 -5.78 -13.12 -23.69
N ALA A 240 -5.19 -14.09 -22.99
CA ALA A 240 -4.74 -15.35 -23.57
C ALA A 240 -5.06 -16.52 -22.62
N PRO A 241 -6.31 -17.02 -22.62
CA PRO A 241 -6.75 -18.09 -21.73
C PRO A 241 -5.97 -19.39 -21.96
N ARG A 242 -5.49 -19.99 -20.88
CA ARG A 242 -4.78 -21.28 -20.94
C ARG A 242 -5.71 -22.43 -21.22
N SER A 243 -5.19 -23.47 -21.88
CA SER A 243 -5.94 -24.70 -22.10
C SER A 243 -6.15 -25.45 -20.76
N ALA A 244 -7.20 -26.27 -20.68
CA ALA A 244 -7.45 -27.12 -19.52
C ALA A 244 -6.28 -28.07 -19.21
N GLY A 245 -5.56 -28.52 -20.24
CA GLY A 245 -4.37 -29.34 -20.10
C GLY A 245 -3.20 -28.62 -19.45
N ASP A 246 -2.97 -27.36 -19.83
CA ASP A 246 -1.93 -26.51 -19.23
C ASP A 246 -2.23 -26.22 -17.76
N ILE A 247 -3.48 -25.89 -17.43
CA ILE A 247 -3.92 -25.64 -16.06
C ILE A 247 -3.70 -26.88 -15.20
N THR A 248 -4.10 -28.06 -15.68
CA THR A 248 -3.90 -29.33 -14.96
C THR A 248 -2.43 -29.61 -14.72
N ARG A 249 -1.57 -29.35 -15.71
CA ARG A 249 -0.12 -29.49 -15.58
C ARG A 249 0.43 -28.57 -14.50
N ILE A 250 0.09 -27.29 -14.53
CA ILE A 250 0.53 -26.28 -13.56
C ILE A 250 0.12 -26.65 -12.14
N LEU A 251 -1.12 -27.09 -11.94
CA LEU A 251 -1.61 -27.49 -10.62
C LEU A 251 -0.89 -28.74 -10.08
N ARG A 252 -0.60 -29.72 -10.93
CA ARG A 252 0.20 -30.90 -10.55
C ARG A 252 1.63 -30.53 -10.18
N GLU A 253 2.28 -29.68 -10.97
CA GLU A 253 3.64 -29.20 -10.67
C GLU A 253 3.68 -28.45 -9.33
N ARG A 254 2.67 -27.59 -9.07
CA ARG A 254 2.51 -26.89 -7.79
C ARG A 254 2.35 -27.85 -6.61
N GLU A 255 1.51 -28.85 -6.75
CA GLU A 255 1.28 -29.85 -5.71
C GLU A 255 2.56 -30.64 -5.42
N THR A 256 3.29 -31.04 -6.47
CA THR A 256 4.57 -31.72 -6.32
C THR A 256 5.60 -30.86 -5.61
N ALA A 257 5.70 -29.57 -5.98
CA ALA A 257 6.62 -28.63 -5.34
C ALA A 257 6.26 -28.40 -3.85
N LYS A 258 4.98 -28.30 -3.52
CA LYS A 258 4.53 -28.19 -2.11
C LYS A 258 4.90 -29.42 -1.29
N ARG A 259 4.68 -30.61 -1.83
CA ARG A 259 5.08 -31.87 -1.15
C ARG A 259 6.59 -31.95 -0.93
N GLN A 260 7.39 -31.57 -1.92
CA GLN A 260 8.84 -31.52 -1.79
C GLN A 260 9.30 -30.51 -0.72
N GLN A 261 8.66 -29.33 -0.67
CA GLN A 261 8.94 -28.32 0.35
C GLN A 261 8.59 -28.81 1.76
N GLU A 262 7.44 -29.47 1.93
CA GLU A 262 7.03 -30.07 3.20
C GLU A 262 7.99 -31.18 3.65
N GLU A 263 8.48 -31.98 2.71
CA GLU A 263 9.44 -33.05 2.99
C GLU A 263 10.81 -32.48 3.41
N VAL A 264 11.28 -31.42 2.75
CA VAL A 264 12.50 -30.70 3.13
C VAL A 264 12.36 -30.07 4.52
N ILE A 265 11.20 -29.48 4.84
CA ILE A 265 10.93 -28.92 6.18
C ILE A 265 10.94 -30.02 7.23
N LYS A 266 10.33 -31.18 6.97
CA LYS A 266 10.31 -32.33 7.90
C LYS A 266 11.67 -32.97 8.10
N THR A 267 12.54 -32.92 7.09
CA THR A 267 13.87 -33.55 7.13
C THR A 267 14.98 -32.59 7.50
N SER A 268 14.72 -31.29 7.56
CA SER A 268 15.72 -30.27 7.90
C SER A 268 15.96 -30.22 9.41
N PRO A 269 17.16 -30.53 9.89
CA PRO A 269 17.49 -30.45 11.31
C PRO A 269 17.52 -29.04 11.87
N PHE A 270 17.46 -28.00 11.02
CA PHE A 270 17.51 -26.59 11.41
C PHE A 270 16.13 -25.98 11.70
N LEU A 271 15.03 -26.67 11.41
CA LEU A 271 13.67 -26.22 11.71
C LEU A 271 13.03 -27.02 12.85
N MET A 272 13.86 -27.67 13.67
CA MET A 272 13.37 -28.28 14.89
C MET A 272 12.93 -27.20 15.88
N ASP A 273 11.83 -27.45 16.55
CA ASP A 273 11.32 -26.69 17.70
C ASP A 273 12.48 -26.25 18.60
N ASP A 274 12.46 -25.02 19.15
CA ASP A 274 13.55 -24.48 19.99
C ASP A 274 14.01 -25.45 21.09
N ALA A 275 13.10 -26.29 21.62
CA ALA A 275 13.38 -27.33 22.56
C ALA A 275 14.23 -28.49 21.97
N ALA A 276 14.09 -28.77 20.68
CA ALA A 276 14.85 -29.81 20.01
C ALA A 276 16.23 -29.29 19.58
N ALA A 277 16.35 -28.03 19.18
CA ALA A 277 17.61 -27.34 18.91
C ALA A 277 18.49 -27.27 20.18
N VAL A 278 17.90 -27.00 21.35
CA VAL A 278 18.59 -27.02 22.65
C VAL A 278 19.04 -28.44 23.03
N ARG A 279 18.24 -29.48 22.77
CA ARG A 279 18.65 -30.88 23.01
C ARG A 279 19.81 -31.30 22.11
N LEU A 280 19.76 -30.96 20.82
CA LEU A 280 20.84 -31.27 19.88
C LEU A 280 22.15 -30.54 20.26
N GLY A 281 22.05 -29.25 20.64
CA GLY A 281 23.19 -28.49 21.13
C GLY A 281 23.83 -29.09 22.40
N ARG A 282 23.04 -29.67 23.32
CA ARG A 282 23.55 -30.40 24.50
C ARG A 282 24.22 -31.72 24.09
N GLN A 283 23.67 -32.46 23.15
CA GLN A 283 24.26 -33.72 22.67
C GLN A 283 25.60 -33.49 21.94
N ILE A 284 25.69 -32.46 21.08
CA ILE A 284 26.94 -32.09 20.40
C ILE A 284 28.01 -31.69 21.45
N ARG A 285 27.64 -30.91 22.46
CA ARG A 285 28.56 -30.49 23.51
C ARG A 285 29.02 -31.67 24.38
N ALA A 286 28.16 -32.63 24.69
CA ALA A 286 28.50 -33.85 25.41
C ALA A 286 29.48 -34.76 24.61
N ALA A 287 29.24 -34.90 23.31
CA ALA A 287 30.13 -35.65 22.42
C ALA A 287 31.50 -34.99 22.25
N GLN A 288 31.60 -33.68 22.23
CA GLN A 288 32.85 -32.92 22.19
C GLN A 288 33.66 -33.09 23.49
N LEU A 289 32.99 -33.10 24.66
CA LEU A 289 33.63 -33.32 25.94
C LEU A 289 34.14 -34.77 26.10
N GLN A 290 33.43 -35.75 25.58
CA GLN A 290 33.90 -37.15 25.55
C GLN A 290 35.13 -37.35 24.68
N ASN A 291 35.18 -36.71 23.51
CA ASN A 291 36.36 -36.78 22.65
C ASN A 291 37.57 -36.02 23.20
N ALA A 292 37.35 -34.95 23.97
CA ALA A 292 38.42 -34.21 24.63
C ALA A 292 39.00 -34.91 25.89
N SER A 293 38.29 -35.92 26.43
CA SER A 293 38.75 -36.71 27.57
C SER A 293 39.49 -38.03 27.17
N GLN A 294 39.52 -38.32 25.85
CA GLN A 294 40.21 -39.49 25.26
C GLN A 294 41.49 -39.10 24.50
N ALA A 295 41.81 -37.82 24.41
CA ALA A 295 43.05 -37.24 23.89
C ALA A 295 43.94 -36.73 25.03
#